data_66e2cf5f04b3f5ca6c8583480a565ff4
#
_entry.id   66e2cf5f04b3f5ca6c8583480a565ff4
#
_cell.length_a   1.000
_cell.length_b   1.000
_cell.length_c   1.000
_cell.angle_alpha   90.00
_cell.angle_beta   90.00
_cell.angle_gamma   90.00
#
_symmetry.space_group_name_H-M   'P 1'
#
loop_
_entity.id
_entity.type
_entity.pdbx_description
1 polymer ?
#
loop_
_entity_poly.entity_id
_entity_poly.type
_entity_poly.pdbx_seq_one_letter_code
_entity_poly.pdbx_strand_id
1 'polypeptide(L)'
;MKKRDRSKSVIFATVTLLTYLSFLSQQSLAADKSEDNSRIVDGSNVTASVQMTVPGEQWFEVTNVEKFVQGQHQLPPPLEQAVAGMKSGDEKQLELSEDEAFGPYDAKKKKTVPREELPTWAREGDRLQDFRTGEQVTVAKLSDSSAVVDYNHPLAGKPIVLKIKIVNVDNPS
;
A
#
# COMPACT_ATOMS: atom_id res chain seq x y z
N MET A 1 -83.46 -34.62 -20.74
CA MET A 1 -82.45 -34.29 -19.67
C MET A 1 -81.04 -34.65 -20.17
N LYS A 2 -80.25 -33.63 -20.52
CA LYS A 2 -78.97 -33.78 -21.18
C LYS A 2 -77.84 -33.48 -20.13
N LYS A 3 -77.17 -34.52 -19.60
CA LYS A 3 -76.01 -34.36 -18.70
C LYS A 3 -74.83 -33.80 -19.50
N ARG A 4 -74.36 -32.62 -19.13
CA ARG A 4 -73.12 -32.01 -19.63
C ARG A 4 -71.94 -32.67 -18.94
N ASP A 5 -71.10 -33.30 -19.75
CA ASP A 5 -69.83 -33.86 -19.36
C ASP A 5 -68.80 -32.70 -19.13
N ARG A 6 -68.36 -32.56 -17.86
CA ARG A 6 -67.42 -31.54 -17.38
C ARG A 6 -65.98 -32.02 -17.27
N SER A 7 -65.65 -33.14 -17.94
CA SER A 7 -64.36 -33.83 -17.67
C SER A 7 -63.21 -33.52 -18.63
N LYS A 8 -63.38 -32.62 -19.62
CA LYS A 8 -62.30 -32.42 -20.63
C LYS A 8 -61.58 -31.08 -20.57
N SER A 9 -61.90 -30.19 -19.60
CA SER A 9 -61.31 -28.83 -19.57
C SER A 9 -60.18 -28.61 -18.58
N VAL A 10 -59.81 -29.63 -17.80
CA VAL A 10 -58.80 -29.48 -16.71
C VAL A 10 -57.42 -29.99 -17.11
N ILE A 11 -57.30 -30.79 -18.18
CA ILE A 11 -56.01 -31.42 -18.56
C ILE A 11 -55.15 -30.49 -19.43
N PHE A 12 -55.71 -29.49 -20.12
CA PHE A 12 -54.93 -28.56 -20.98
C PHE A 12 -54.25 -27.42 -20.22
N ALA A 13 -54.69 -27.08 -19.01
CA ALA A 13 -54.13 -25.95 -18.24
C ALA A 13 -52.89 -26.35 -17.43
N THR A 14 -52.67 -27.61 -17.14
CA THR A 14 -51.55 -28.08 -16.32
C THR A 14 -50.28 -28.38 -17.11
N VAL A 15 -50.37 -28.64 -18.41
CA VAL A 15 -49.19 -28.94 -19.25
C VAL A 15 -48.48 -27.66 -19.67
N THR A 16 -49.21 -26.55 -19.86
CA THR A 16 -48.61 -25.24 -20.22
C THR A 16 -47.91 -24.54 -19.04
N LEU A 17 -48.28 -24.84 -17.82
CA LEU A 17 -47.63 -24.26 -16.62
C LEU A 17 -46.30 -24.91 -16.29
N LEU A 18 -46.14 -26.22 -16.57
CA LEU A 18 -44.85 -26.94 -16.30
C LEU A 18 -43.77 -26.60 -17.33
N THR A 19 -44.12 -26.24 -18.55
CA THR A 19 -43.14 -25.85 -19.58
C THR A 19 -42.62 -24.41 -19.38
N TYR A 20 -43.39 -23.55 -18.68
CA TYR A 20 -42.95 -22.16 -18.39
C TYR A 20 -42.01 -22.10 -17.17
N LEU A 21 -42.12 -23.04 -16.23
CA LEU A 21 -41.25 -23.08 -15.05
C LEU A 21 -39.84 -23.65 -15.35
N SER A 22 -39.71 -24.46 -16.41
CA SER A 22 -38.42 -25.00 -16.83
C SER A 22 -37.59 -24.02 -17.69
N PHE A 23 -38.21 -22.94 -18.22
CA PHE A 23 -37.50 -21.93 -19.00
C PHE A 23 -36.91 -20.79 -18.15
N LEU A 24 -37.38 -20.62 -16.90
CA LEU A 24 -36.87 -19.60 -15.98
C LEU A 24 -35.61 -20.03 -15.21
N SER A 25 -35.20 -21.27 -15.28
CA SER A 25 -34.03 -21.77 -14.52
C SER A 25 -32.71 -21.82 -15.30
N GLN A 26 -32.67 -21.33 -16.52
CA GLN A 26 -31.43 -21.30 -17.33
C GLN A 26 -30.89 -19.88 -17.61
N GLN A 27 -31.37 -18.83 -16.94
CA GLN A 27 -30.86 -17.47 -17.13
C GLN A 27 -29.99 -16.96 -15.97
N SER A 28 -29.42 -17.81 -15.16
CA SER A 28 -28.45 -17.36 -14.16
C SER A 28 -27.25 -18.26 -14.14
N LEU A 29 -26.33 -18.07 -15.07
CA LEU A 29 -24.90 -18.36 -14.95
C LEU A 29 -24.13 -17.85 -16.18
N ALA A 30 -24.48 -16.64 -16.67
CA ALA A 30 -23.49 -15.79 -17.29
C ALA A 30 -23.04 -14.85 -16.16
N ALA A 31 -22.24 -15.37 -15.21
CA ALA A 31 -21.38 -14.51 -14.42
C ALA A 31 -20.53 -13.75 -15.44
N ASP A 32 -20.83 -12.49 -15.58
CA ASP A 32 -20.05 -11.51 -16.31
C ASP A 32 -18.60 -11.61 -15.81
N LYS A 33 -17.80 -12.39 -16.52
CA LYS A 33 -16.35 -12.31 -16.50
C LYS A 33 -15.96 -11.10 -17.35
N SER A 34 -16.49 -9.94 -17.07
CA SER A 34 -15.76 -8.73 -17.30
C SER A 34 -14.59 -8.83 -16.32
N GLU A 35 -13.44 -9.26 -16.81
CA GLU A 35 -12.18 -9.03 -16.09
C GLU A 35 -12.21 -7.58 -15.71
N ASP A 36 -12.28 -7.30 -14.41
CA ASP A 36 -12.33 -5.96 -13.86
C ASP A 36 -10.97 -5.31 -14.18
N ASN A 37 -10.87 -4.84 -15.45
CA ASN A 37 -9.67 -4.21 -16.00
C ASN A 37 -9.28 -2.92 -15.27
N SER A 38 -9.94 -2.63 -14.16
CA SER A 38 -9.65 -1.48 -13.29
C SER A 38 -8.70 -1.83 -12.13
N ARG A 39 -8.32 -3.11 -11.97
CA ARG A 39 -7.45 -3.55 -10.87
C ARG A 39 -5.98 -3.47 -11.26
N ILE A 40 -5.14 -3.16 -10.29
CA ILE A 40 -3.69 -3.22 -10.43
C ILE A 40 -3.25 -4.66 -10.67
N VAL A 41 -2.64 -4.91 -11.81
CA VAL A 41 -2.01 -6.16 -12.22
C VAL A 41 -0.56 -5.90 -12.63
N ASP A 42 0.23 -6.94 -12.84
CA ASP A 42 1.60 -6.78 -13.35
C ASP A 42 1.60 -6.02 -14.67
N GLY A 43 2.47 -5.02 -14.77
CA GLY A 43 2.55 -4.10 -15.91
C GLY A 43 1.64 -2.86 -15.81
N SER A 44 0.76 -2.75 -14.81
CA SER A 44 -0.05 -1.56 -14.60
C SER A 44 0.80 -0.34 -14.26
N ASN A 45 0.55 0.79 -14.92
CA ASN A 45 1.08 2.09 -14.52
C ASN A 45 0.18 2.67 -13.43
N VAL A 46 0.73 2.81 -12.24
CA VAL A 46 -0.01 3.22 -11.04
C VAL A 46 0.46 4.58 -10.57
N THR A 47 -0.49 5.45 -10.22
CA THR A 47 -0.24 6.66 -9.45
C THR A 47 -0.90 6.50 -8.09
N ALA A 48 -0.12 6.62 -7.02
CA ALA A 48 -0.60 6.52 -5.65
C ALA A 48 -0.13 7.71 -4.80
N SER A 49 -0.97 8.15 -3.88
CA SER A 49 -0.57 9.02 -2.78
C SER A 49 -0.17 8.15 -1.60
N VAL A 50 1.03 8.34 -1.09
CA VAL A 50 1.58 7.60 0.05
C VAL A 50 1.86 8.59 1.17
N GLN A 51 1.19 8.41 2.29
CA GLN A 51 1.41 9.15 3.53
C GLN A 51 2.17 8.25 4.50
N MET A 52 3.31 8.71 5.00
CA MET A 52 4.12 8.00 5.97
C MET A 52 4.09 8.71 7.31
N THR A 53 3.82 7.95 8.37
CA THR A 53 3.86 8.44 9.75
C THR A 53 4.69 7.50 10.62
N VAL A 54 5.30 8.05 11.67
CA VAL A 54 6.04 7.29 12.69
C VAL A 54 5.22 7.30 13.97
N PRO A 55 4.75 6.13 14.48
CA PRO A 55 4.00 6.06 15.72
C PRO A 55 4.75 6.71 16.89
N GLY A 56 4.07 7.57 17.63
CA GLY A 56 4.65 8.30 18.75
C GLY A 56 5.36 9.61 18.39
N GLU A 57 5.57 9.90 17.12
CA GLU A 57 6.16 11.15 16.65
C GLU A 57 5.13 12.00 15.91
N GLN A 58 4.43 12.87 16.63
CA GLN A 58 3.33 13.70 16.07
C GLN A 58 3.76 14.69 14.96
N TRP A 59 5.05 14.97 14.86
CA TRP A 59 5.62 15.94 13.91
C TRP A 59 6.18 15.29 12.64
N PHE A 60 6.17 13.95 12.55
CA PHE A 60 6.69 13.26 11.37
C PHE A 60 5.55 12.74 10.52
N GLU A 61 5.22 13.49 9.49
CA GLU A 61 4.26 13.13 8.46
C GLU A 61 4.82 13.58 7.10
N VAL A 62 4.95 12.64 6.18
CA VAL A 62 5.38 12.90 4.80
C VAL A 62 4.34 12.34 3.85
N THR A 63 3.86 13.17 2.94
CA THR A 63 2.96 12.75 1.87
C THR A 63 3.61 12.96 0.52
N ASN A 64 3.75 11.90 -0.24
CA ASN A 64 4.29 11.90 -1.59
C ASN A 64 3.30 11.31 -2.59
N VAL A 65 3.40 11.76 -3.85
CA VAL A 65 2.73 11.11 -4.97
C VAL A 65 3.77 10.28 -5.71
N GLU A 66 3.58 8.98 -5.70
CA GLU A 66 4.47 8.02 -6.33
C GLU A 66 3.86 7.51 -7.64
N LYS A 67 4.70 7.34 -8.66
CA LYS A 67 4.34 6.70 -9.92
C LYS A 67 5.23 5.50 -10.13
N PHE A 68 4.65 4.36 -10.39
CA PHE A 68 5.38 3.12 -10.55
C PHE A 68 4.66 2.17 -11.51
N VAL A 69 5.40 1.17 -11.99
CA VAL A 69 4.86 0.04 -12.76
C VAL A 69 4.84 -1.18 -11.87
N GLN A 70 3.66 -1.75 -11.65
CA GLN A 70 3.49 -2.95 -10.84
C GLN A 70 4.28 -4.12 -11.43
N GLY A 71 4.99 -4.88 -10.58
CA GLY A 71 5.83 -6.02 -10.97
C GLY A 71 7.24 -5.65 -11.43
N GLN A 72 7.62 -4.37 -11.44
CA GLN A 72 8.96 -3.91 -11.80
C GLN A 72 9.90 -3.69 -10.61
N HIS A 73 9.46 -4.05 -9.40
CA HIS A 73 10.23 -3.90 -8.15
C HIS A 73 10.72 -2.46 -7.89
N GLN A 74 9.92 -1.48 -8.29
CA GLN A 74 10.20 -0.06 -8.07
C GLN A 74 9.83 0.39 -6.65
N LEU A 75 8.98 -0.38 -5.97
CA LEU A 75 8.59 -0.19 -4.58
C LEU A 75 9.22 -1.26 -3.68
N PRO A 76 9.36 -0.99 -2.37
CA PRO A 76 9.67 -2.04 -1.40
C PRO A 76 8.67 -3.20 -1.50
N PRO A 77 9.12 -4.47 -1.38
CA PRO A 77 8.26 -5.63 -1.59
C PRO A 77 6.95 -5.64 -0.78
N PRO A 78 6.92 -5.23 0.51
CA PRO A 78 5.66 -5.18 1.26
C PRO A 78 4.66 -4.19 0.66
N LEU A 79 5.15 -3.07 0.13
CA LEU A 79 4.30 -2.04 -0.48
C LEU A 79 3.76 -2.50 -1.82
N GLU A 80 4.60 -3.10 -2.66
CA GLU A 80 4.21 -3.64 -3.97
C GLU A 80 3.13 -4.74 -3.84
N GLN A 81 3.30 -5.65 -2.86
CA GLN A 81 2.29 -6.66 -2.54
C GLN A 81 0.99 -6.05 -2.00
N ALA A 82 1.10 -4.98 -1.19
CA ALA A 82 -0.06 -4.35 -0.59
C ALA A 82 -0.99 -3.70 -1.61
N VAL A 83 -0.46 -3.16 -2.71
CA VAL A 83 -1.24 -2.45 -3.74
C VAL A 83 -1.77 -3.37 -4.84
N ALA A 84 -1.27 -4.60 -4.96
CA ALA A 84 -1.74 -5.57 -5.95
C ALA A 84 -3.25 -5.81 -5.82
N GLY A 85 -3.98 -5.75 -6.94
CA GLY A 85 -5.44 -5.95 -7.00
C GLY A 85 -6.28 -4.76 -6.52
N MET A 86 -5.69 -3.69 -6.01
CA MET A 86 -6.40 -2.45 -5.67
C MET A 86 -6.86 -1.72 -6.94
N LYS A 87 -7.82 -0.79 -6.80
CA LYS A 87 -8.36 0.04 -7.87
C LYS A 87 -8.14 1.51 -7.57
N SER A 88 -8.34 2.34 -8.59
CA SER A 88 -8.41 3.80 -8.38
C SER A 88 -9.46 4.16 -7.33
N GLY A 89 -9.08 4.99 -6.36
CA GLY A 89 -9.89 5.39 -5.22
C GLY A 89 -9.74 4.51 -3.98
N ASP A 90 -9.19 3.30 -4.09
CA ASP A 90 -8.97 2.42 -2.95
C ASP A 90 -7.91 3.01 -2.00
N GLU A 91 -8.11 2.77 -0.70
CA GLU A 91 -7.16 3.15 0.35
C GLU A 91 -6.76 1.93 1.17
N LYS A 92 -5.51 1.88 1.58
CA LYS A 92 -4.97 0.82 2.44
C LYS A 92 -3.98 1.39 3.42
N GLN A 93 -4.02 0.90 4.65
CA GLN A 93 -3.01 1.16 5.66
C GLN A 93 -2.11 -0.06 5.79
N LEU A 94 -0.81 0.18 5.86
CA LEU A 94 0.23 -0.82 6.03
C LEU A 94 1.11 -0.41 7.20
N GLU A 95 1.33 -1.32 8.14
CA GLU A 95 2.27 -1.15 9.22
C GLU A 95 3.52 -1.97 8.89
N LEU A 96 4.66 -1.30 8.85
CA LEU A 96 5.96 -1.91 8.62
C LEU A 96 6.75 -1.92 9.93
N SER A 97 7.30 -3.08 10.27
CA SER A 97 8.27 -3.21 11.33
C SER A 97 9.55 -2.43 11.00
N GLU A 98 10.43 -2.24 11.97
CA GLU A 98 11.74 -1.60 11.74
C GLU A 98 12.55 -2.31 10.65
N ASP A 99 12.52 -3.66 10.63
CA ASP A 99 13.25 -4.47 9.63
C ASP A 99 12.71 -4.32 8.21
N GLU A 100 11.39 -4.16 8.07
CA GLU A 100 10.72 -3.98 6.77
C GLU A 100 10.81 -2.54 6.26
N ALA A 101 11.11 -1.59 7.16
CA ALA A 101 11.20 -0.16 6.85
C ALA A 101 12.65 0.28 6.63
N PHE A 102 13.29 0.85 7.66
CA PHE A 102 14.63 1.45 7.56
C PHE A 102 15.71 0.64 8.28
N GLY A 103 15.37 -0.57 8.70
CA GLY A 103 16.25 -1.48 9.42
C GLY A 103 16.37 -1.15 10.91
N PRO A 104 16.93 -2.09 11.69
CA PRO A 104 17.14 -1.92 13.12
C PRO A 104 18.17 -0.83 13.41
N TYR A 105 18.02 -0.20 14.56
CA TYR A 105 18.99 0.76 15.05
C TYR A 105 20.27 0.03 15.54
N ASP A 106 21.43 0.43 15.00
CA ASP A 106 22.74 -0.12 15.39
C ASP A 106 23.53 0.89 16.23
N ALA A 107 23.67 0.63 17.54
CA ALA A 107 24.43 1.46 18.45
C ALA A 107 25.93 1.57 18.08
N LYS A 108 26.48 0.61 17.30
CA LYS A 108 27.88 0.65 16.84
C LYS A 108 28.12 1.69 15.75
N LYS A 109 27.06 2.17 15.12
CA LYS A 109 27.11 3.26 14.13
C LYS A 109 27.27 4.65 14.78
N LYS A 110 27.30 4.76 16.12
CA LYS A 110 27.69 5.98 16.80
C LYS A 110 29.20 6.08 16.91
N LYS A 111 29.74 7.24 16.58
CA LYS A 111 31.17 7.53 16.68
C LYS A 111 31.39 8.84 17.46
N THR A 112 32.42 8.83 18.33
CA THR A 112 32.90 10.06 18.97
C THR A 112 33.96 10.69 18.08
N VAL A 113 33.81 11.94 17.75
CA VAL A 113 34.72 12.73 16.93
C VAL A 113 35.12 14.01 17.67
N PRO A 114 36.32 14.60 17.40
CA PRO A 114 36.70 15.90 17.93
C PRO A 114 35.66 16.97 17.55
N ARG A 115 35.38 17.91 18.45
CA ARG A 115 34.42 19.01 18.21
C ARG A 115 34.77 19.85 16.98
N GLU A 116 36.08 20.00 16.71
CA GLU A 116 36.66 20.76 15.60
C GLU A 116 36.35 20.15 14.22
N GLU A 117 35.96 18.85 14.16
CA GLU A 117 35.54 18.20 12.90
C GLU A 117 34.11 18.61 12.48
N LEU A 118 33.35 19.23 13.38
CA LEU A 118 32.00 19.72 13.07
C LEU A 118 31.99 21.23 12.85
N PRO A 119 31.08 21.76 12.03
CA PRO A 119 30.88 23.20 11.91
C PRO A 119 30.63 23.85 13.27
N THR A 120 31.13 25.07 13.48
CA THR A 120 30.98 25.81 14.74
C THR A 120 29.51 26.04 15.14
N TRP A 121 28.65 26.14 14.14
CA TRP A 121 27.21 26.34 14.33
C TRP A 121 26.42 25.05 14.62
N ALA A 122 27.03 23.86 14.47
CA ALA A 122 26.36 22.58 14.67
C ALA A 122 25.79 22.44 16.09
N ARG A 123 24.59 21.89 16.18
CA ARG A 123 23.83 21.63 17.42
C ARG A 123 23.43 20.18 17.51
N GLU A 124 23.08 19.72 18.71
CA GLU A 124 22.45 18.40 18.89
C GLU A 124 21.15 18.33 18.10
N GLY A 125 20.95 17.21 17.40
CA GLY A 125 19.83 16.99 16.51
C GLY A 125 20.06 17.41 15.06
N ASP A 126 21.09 18.19 14.75
CA ASP A 126 21.38 18.62 13.38
C ASP A 126 21.78 17.43 12.51
N ARG A 127 21.34 17.46 11.26
CA ARG A 127 21.77 16.53 10.20
C ARG A 127 22.86 17.18 9.38
N LEU A 128 23.99 16.51 9.33
CA LEU A 128 25.18 16.98 8.61
C LEU A 128 25.61 15.91 7.61
N GLN A 129 26.44 16.32 6.64
CA GLN A 129 27.12 15.40 5.76
C GLN A 129 28.56 15.22 6.25
N ASP A 130 28.99 13.97 6.47
CA ASP A 130 30.39 13.67 6.76
C ASP A 130 31.21 13.92 5.48
N PHE A 131 32.11 14.88 5.50
CA PHE A 131 32.92 15.28 4.35
C PHE A 131 33.86 14.17 3.86
N ARG A 132 34.18 13.18 4.71
CA ARG A 132 35.10 12.08 4.37
C ARG A 132 34.40 10.94 3.67
N THR A 133 33.17 10.61 4.12
CA THR A 133 32.42 9.47 3.61
C THR A 133 31.29 9.89 2.65
N GLY A 134 30.84 11.15 2.72
CA GLY A 134 29.65 11.61 2.02
C GLY A 134 28.34 11.16 2.66
N GLU A 135 28.39 10.42 3.76
CA GLU A 135 27.22 9.90 4.46
C GLU A 135 26.54 11.00 5.27
N GLN A 136 25.21 10.92 5.37
CA GLN A 136 24.46 11.78 6.29
C GLN A 136 24.60 11.25 7.72
N VAL A 137 24.86 12.14 8.66
CA VAL A 137 24.97 11.85 10.09
C VAL A 137 24.09 12.78 10.90
N THR A 138 23.64 12.30 12.05
CA THR A 138 22.95 13.14 13.05
C THR A 138 23.88 13.41 14.23
N VAL A 139 23.95 14.67 14.67
CA VAL A 139 24.70 15.05 15.89
C VAL A 139 23.88 14.58 17.10
N ALA A 140 24.30 13.45 17.70
CA ALA A 140 23.56 12.84 18.81
C ALA A 140 23.89 13.52 20.16
N LYS A 141 25.12 14.01 20.33
CA LYS A 141 25.55 14.71 21.53
C LYS A 141 26.68 15.67 21.21
N LEU A 142 26.72 16.80 21.91
CA LEU A 142 27.76 17.82 21.76
C LEU A 142 28.38 18.15 23.11
N SER A 143 29.71 18.32 23.13
CA SER A 143 30.46 18.87 24.26
C SER A 143 31.51 19.86 23.76
N ASP A 144 32.24 20.53 24.67
CA ASP A 144 33.24 21.54 24.30
C ASP A 144 34.39 20.95 23.48
N SER A 145 34.78 19.67 23.75
CA SER A 145 35.94 19.04 23.11
C SER A 145 35.59 17.94 22.12
N SER A 146 34.36 17.40 22.15
CA SER A 146 33.96 16.26 21.35
C SER A 146 32.47 16.29 20.95
N ALA A 147 32.13 15.52 19.94
CA ALA A 147 30.76 15.26 19.54
C ALA A 147 30.55 13.77 19.32
N VAL A 148 29.32 13.30 19.56
CA VAL A 148 28.88 11.97 19.15
C VAL A 148 28.03 12.14 17.91
N VAL A 149 28.44 11.54 16.81
CA VAL A 149 27.72 11.51 15.54
C VAL A 149 27.14 10.12 15.31
N ASP A 150 25.92 10.09 14.82
CA ASP A 150 25.13 8.87 14.57
C ASP A 150 24.94 8.67 13.06
N TYR A 151 25.47 7.58 12.54
CA TYR A 151 25.41 7.19 11.14
C TYR A 151 24.17 6.31 10.82
N ASN A 152 23.30 6.07 11.80
CA ASN A 152 22.04 5.38 11.52
C ASN A 152 21.12 6.26 10.65
N HIS A 153 20.29 5.59 9.84
CA HIS A 153 19.19 6.32 9.23
C HIS A 153 18.31 6.95 10.32
N PRO A 154 17.81 8.18 10.17
CA PRO A 154 17.02 8.86 11.21
C PRO A 154 15.76 8.11 11.68
N LEU A 155 15.27 7.21 10.83
CA LEU A 155 14.12 6.33 11.13
C LEU A 155 14.51 4.88 11.43
N ALA A 156 15.80 4.55 11.54
CA ALA A 156 16.24 3.21 11.94
C ALA A 156 15.73 2.86 13.34
N GLY A 157 15.28 1.63 13.53
CA GLY A 157 14.71 1.15 14.79
C GLY A 157 13.30 1.66 15.07
N LYS A 158 12.63 2.26 14.08
CA LYS A 158 11.27 2.78 14.22
C LYS A 158 10.32 2.06 13.27
N PRO A 159 9.20 1.52 13.78
CA PRO A 159 8.11 1.07 12.90
C PRO A 159 7.51 2.28 12.21
N ILE A 160 6.97 2.08 11.00
CA ILE A 160 6.27 3.11 10.25
C ILE A 160 4.87 2.67 9.87
N VAL A 161 3.98 3.62 9.71
CA VAL A 161 2.64 3.41 9.16
C VAL A 161 2.55 4.14 7.83
N LEU A 162 2.20 3.39 6.79
CA LEU A 162 1.93 3.92 5.46
C LEU A 162 0.43 3.90 5.21
N LYS A 163 -0.13 5.03 4.84
CA LYS A 163 -1.48 5.13 4.28
C LYS A 163 -1.36 5.37 2.78
N ILE A 164 -1.88 4.43 2.00
CA ILE A 164 -1.77 4.42 0.55
C ILE A 164 -3.15 4.68 -0.02
N LYS A 165 -3.25 5.61 -0.96
CA LYS A 165 -4.44 5.87 -1.76
C LYS A 165 -4.09 5.76 -3.23
N ILE A 166 -4.77 4.87 -3.94
CA ILE A 166 -4.60 4.74 -5.38
C ILE A 166 -5.33 5.89 -6.07
N VAL A 167 -4.59 6.69 -6.83
CA VAL A 167 -5.12 7.85 -7.56
C VAL A 167 -5.53 7.45 -8.96
N ASN A 168 -4.68 6.69 -9.67
CA ASN A 168 -4.94 6.23 -11.03
C ASN A 168 -4.31 4.87 -11.29
N VAL A 169 -4.96 4.09 -12.17
CA VAL A 169 -4.46 2.80 -12.66
C VAL A 169 -4.65 2.77 -14.17
N ASP A 170 -3.54 2.62 -14.93
CA ASP A 170 -3.54 2.42 -16.36
C ASP A 170 -2.98 1.03 -16.65
N ASN A 171 -3.84 0.12 -17.07
CA ASN A 171 -3.48 -1.26 -17.34
C ASN A 171 -2.89 -1.41 -18.75
N PRO A 172 -1.97 -2.38 -18.95
CA PRO A 172 -1.49 -2.71 -20.29
C PRO A 172 -2.65 -3.21 -21.16
N SER A 173 -2.66 -2.77 -22.41
CA SER A 173 -3.62 -3.18 -23.45
C SER A 173 -3.31 -4.56 -24.00
#